data_f20249d40a1c1c846f7f5630b8bffcc5
#
_entry.id   f20249d40a1c1c846f7f5630b8bffcc5
#
_cell.length_a   1.000
_cell.length_b   1.000
_cell.length_c   1.000
_cell.angle_alpha   90.00
_cell.angle_beta   90.00
_cell.angle_gamma   90.00
#
_symmetry.space_group_name_H-M   'P 1'
#
loop_
_entity.id
_entity.type
_entity.pdbx_description
1 polymer ?
#
loop_
_entity_poly.entity_id
_entity_poly.type
_entity_poly.pdbx_seq_one_letter_code
_entity_poly.pdbx_strand_id
1 'polypeptide(L)'
;MKGVRSAATTSLHTWRDNMQDTYTGADLADEDGMFAKALGGKTSSDVKGLKDSNTYYGVQVGYDKDAANGWHTGVAFDYRNGDSNYLLGGKGDNQMYSLGVYGVKNFDNDAYFRVAAKVGRVENEYDVYNEIRSLKLHGDYKANAYGLTMEYGKTFGDEEAYFTPKAQLTWSQVGSKDYTANTANATMQVAQDSYSSFVGRLGFEAGVKSEKGRLYAGLFAAHEFNGDISASYFANDGDRKHTSFNGEETWMEMKLGGTYDFSNNAHLYADIAKDFNGNFERKWKLNAGIRFEF
;
A
#
# COMPACT_ATOMS: atom_id res chain seq x y z
N MET A 1 14.90 -7.85 19.55
CA MET A 1 13.53 -7.33 19.73
C MET A 1 13.20 -6.15 18.80
N LYS A 2 14.10 -5.20 18.58
CA LYS A 2 13.89 -4.11 17.59
C LYS A 2 13.58 -4.67 16.17
N GLY A 3 14.30 -5.71 15.74
CA GLY A 3 14.10 -6.31 14.42
C GLY A 3 12.75 -7.01 14.22
N VAL A 4 12.18 -7.65 15.24
CA VAL A 4 10.83 -8.23 15.15
C VAL A 4 9.77 -7.14 14.93
N ARG A 5 9.93 -6.00 15.60
CA ARG A 5 9.07 -4.83 15.36
C ARG A 5 9.22 -4.30 13.93
N SER A 6 10.43 -4.26 13.40
CA SER A 6 10.67 -3.86 12.00
C SER A 6 9.95 -4.77 11.01
N ALA A 7 9.98 -6.08 11.22
CA ALA A 7 9.23 -7.03 10.38
C ALA A 7 7.72 -6.78 10.43
N ALA A 8 7.17 -6.54 11.63
CA ALA A 8 5.77 -6.20 11.81
C ALA A 8 5.40 -4.87 11.11
N THR A 9 6.24 -3.86 11.25
CA THR A 9 6.08 -2.56 10.59
C THR A 9 6.06 -2.72 9.06
N THR A 10 6.96 -3.53 8.50
CA THR A 10 7.00 -3.80 7.06
C THR A 10 5.69 -4.40 6.56
N SER A 11 5.10 -5.36 7.28
CA SER A 11 3.82 -5.98 6.90
C SER A 11 2.67 -4.97 6.91
N LEU A 12 2.56 -4.13 7.94
CA LEU A 12 1.53 -3.08 8.00
C LEU A 12 1.69 -2.10 6.82
N HIS A 13 2.89 -1.66 6.57
CA HIS A 13 3.14 -0.68 5.51
C HIS A 13 2.95 -1.25 4.11
N THR A 14 3.32 -2.51 3.89
CA THR A 14 3.04 -3.21 2.62
C THR A 14 1.53 -3.25 2.37
N TRP A 15 0.73 -3.56 3.41
CA TRP A 15 -0.72 -3.59 3.31
C TRP A 15 -1.32 -2.19 3.13
N ARG A 16 -0.88 -1.20 3.94
CA ARG A 16 -1.30 0.20 3.82
C ARG A 16 -1.03 0.76 2.41
N ASP A 17 0.16 0.56 1.86
CA ASP A 17 0.50 0.99 0.50
C ASP A 17 -0.36 0.28 -0.56
N ASN A 18 -0.71 -0.99 -0.35
CA ASN A 18 -1.63 -1.70 -1.22
C ASN A 18 -3.05 -1.13 -1.16
N MET A 19 -3.51 -0.70 0.02
CA MET A 19 -4.83 -0.10 0.19
C MET A 19 -4.92 1.31 -0.42
N GLN A 20 -3.86 2.10 -0.33
CA GLN A 20 -3.78 3.43 -0.96
C GLN A 20 -3.66 3.37 -2.48
N ASP A 21 -3.26 2.22 -3.01
CA ASP A 21 -3.20 1.96 -4.43
C ASP A 21 -4.62 1.75 -4.97
N THR A 22 -5.26 2.83 -5.36
CA THR A 22 -6.53 2.78 -6.08
C THR A 22 -6.31 2.11 -7.43
N TYR A 23 -7.31 1.42 -7.91
CA TYR A 23 -7.25 0.69 -9.17
C TYR A 23 -7.17 1.65 -10.36
N THR A 24 -5.96 2.14 -10.66
CA THR A 24 -5.72 3.14 -11.71
C THR A 24 -6.21 2.68 -13.08
N GLY A 25 -6.21 1.36 -13.34
CA GLY A 25 -6.79 0.80 -14.55
C GLY A 25 -8.30 1.03 -14.68
N ALA A 26 -9.02 1.07 -13.56
CA ALA A 26 -10.44 1.39 -13.54
C ALA A 26 -10.73 2.89 -13.74
N ASP A 27 -9.75 3.76 -13.52
CA ASP A 27 -9.89 5.21 -13.77
C ASP A 27 -9.96 5.53 -15.27
N LEU A 28 -9.63 4.57 -16.11
CA LEU A 28 -9.65 4.67 -17.57
C LEU A 28 -10.88 4.01 -18.18
N ALA A 29 -11.79 3.49 -17.33
CA ALA A 29 -12.95 2.75 -17.80
C ALA A 29 -13.99 3.67 -18.39
N ASP A 30 -14.21 3.54 -19.68
CA ASP A 30 -15.38 4.09 -20.40
C ASP A 30 -16.41 2.97 -20.67
N GLU A 31 -15.95 1.72 -20.75
CA GLU A 31 -16.75 0.51 -21.00
C GLU A 31 -16.27 -0.65 -20.13
N ASP A 32 -16.96 -1.78 -20.22
CA ASP A 32 -16.54 -3.05 -19.58
C ASP A 32 -15.13 -3.42 -20.03
N GLY A 33 -14.28 -3.90 -19.10
CA GLY A 33 -12.91 -4.16 -19.49
C GLY A 33 -12.08 -4.95 -18.48
N MET A 34 -10.86 -5.20 -18.88
CA MET A 34 -9.84 -5.86 -18.07
C MET A 34 -8.58 -5.00 -18.02
N PHE A 35 -7.90 -5.01 -16.89
CA PHE A 35 -6.61 -4.35 -16.78
C PHE A 35 -5.57 -5.25 -16.13
N ALA A 36 -4.32 -5.00 -16.47
CA ALA A 36 -3.14 -5.57 -15.83
C ALA A 36 -2.13 -4.47 -15.54
N LYS A 37 -1.50 -4.51 -14.38
CA LYS A 37 -0.50 -3.56 -13.92
C LYS A 37 0.68 -4.28 -13.29
N ALA A 38 1.88 -3.92 -13.70
CA ALA A 38 3.11 -4.22 -12.98
C ALA A 38 3.46 -3.04 -12.08
N LEU A 39 3.99 -3.32 -10.91
CA LEU A 39 4.42 -2.30 -9.97
C LEU A 39 5.75 -2.69 -9.32
N GLY A 40 6.51 -1.68 -8.93
CA GLY A 40 7.72 -1.85 -8.15
C GLY A 40 7.99 -0.61 -7.31
N GLY A 41 8.69 -0.78 -6.19
CA GLY A 41 8.94 0.33 -5.31
C GLY A 41 9.99 0.04 -4.26
N LYS A 42 10.34 1.11 -3.54
CA LYS A 42 11.18 1.04 -2.34
C LYS A 42 10.58 1.90 -1.26
N THR A 43 10.39 1.31 -0.10
CA THR A 43 10.03 2.02 1.11
C THR A 43 11.20 2.05 2.09
N SER A 44 11.22 3.01 2.98
CA SER A 44 12.14 3.05 4.11
C SER A 44 11.44 3.58 5.35
N SER A 45 11.83 3.10 6.51
CA SER A 45 11.42 3.67 7.78
C SER A 45 12.62 4.14 8.58
N ASP A 46 12.45 5.22 9.34
CA ASP A 46 13.41 5.69 10.35
C ASP A 46 12.64 6.03 11.63
N VAL A 47 12.24 4.99 12.34
CA VAL A 47 11.44 5.12 13.55
C VAL A 47 12.33 4.96 14.76
N LYS A 48 12.57 6.08 15.48
CA LYS A 48 13.43 6.10 16.69
C LYS A 48 14.78 5.43 16.46
N GLY A 49 15.41 5.71 15.30
CA GLY A 49 16.72 5.17 14.91
C GLY A 49 16.69 3.71 14.43
N LEU A 50 15.51 3.12 14.21
CA LEU A 50 15.37 1.85 13.50
C LEU A 50 15.24 2.15 12.01
N LYS A 51 16.33 1.99 11.29
CA LYS A 51 16.38 2.20 9.84
C LYS A 51 16.14 0.88 9.12
N ASP A 52 15.02 0.81 8.45
CA ASP A 52 14.62 -0.34 7.65
C ASP A 52 14.33 0.09 6.22
N SER A 53 14.47 -0.81 5.29
CA SER A 53 14.03 -0.59 3.90
C SER A 53 13.47 -1.86 3.31
N ASN A 54 12.47 -1.71 2.45
CA ASN A 54 11.87 -2.80 1.70
C ASN A 54 11.85 -2.42 0.21
N THR A 55 12.37 -3.28 -0.64
CA THR A 55 12.26 -3.16 -2.10
C THR A 55 11.31 -4.25 -2.57
N TYR A 56 10.29 -3.88 -3.32
CA TYR A 56 9.24 -4.80 -3.72
C TYR A 56 8.88 -4.64 -5.20
N TYR A 57 8.28 -5.69 -5.73
CA TYR A 57 7.62 -5.73 -7.04
C TYR A 57 6.31 -6.50 -6.93
N GLY A 58 5.44 -6.31 -7.90
CA GLY A 58 4.16 -6.99 -7.90
C GLY A 58 3.38 -6.81 -9.19
N VAL A 59 2.24 -7.45 -9.20
CA VAL A 59 1.26 -7.37 -10.29
C VAL A 59 -0.13 -7.18 -9.73
N GLN A 60 -0.96 -6.50 -10.49
CA GLN A 60 -2.40 -6.36 -10.23
C GLN A 60 -3.14 -6.67 -11.52
N VAL A 61 -4.19 -7.45 -11.43
CA VAL A 61 -5.10 -7.74 -12.55
C VAL A 61 -6.53 -7.53 -12.09
N GLY A 62 -7.37 -7.00 -12.97
CA GLY A 62 -8.76 -6.75 -12.64
C GLY A 62 -9.67 -6.83 -13.85
N TYR A 63 -10.94 -7.00 -13.54
CA TYR A 63 -12.06 -6.94 -14.46
C TYR A 63 -13.15 -6.06 -13.86
N ASP A 64 -13.74 -5.24 -14.70
CA ASP A 64 -14.82 -4.35 -14.29
C ASP A 64 -15.87 -4.20 -15.39
N LYS A 65 -17.03 -3.75 -14.97
CA LYS A 65 -18.17 -3.54 -15.84
C LYS A 65 -19.09 -2.47 -15.32
N ASP A 66 -19.87 -1.93 -16.24
CA ASP A 66 -21.00 -1.08 -15.90
C ASP A 66 -22.05 -1.83 -15.10
N ALA A 67 -22.47 -1.23 -14.02
CA ALA A 67 -23.53 -1.72 -13.15
C ALA A 67 -24.72 -0.75 -13.17
N ALA A 68 -25.84 -1.20 -12.59
CA ALA A 68 -27.03 -0.36 -12.50
C ALA A 68 -26.75 0.96 -11.76
N ASN A 69 -27.52 2.00 -12.10
CA ASN A 69 -27.49 3.32 -11.46
C ASN A 69 -26.18 4.11 -11.61
N GLY A 70 -25.45 3.90 -12.70
CA GLY A 70 -24.25 4.66 -13.04
C GLY A 70 -23.03 4.35 -12.17
N TRP A 71 -23.00 3.18 -11.57
CA TRP A 71 -21.81 2.62 -10.97
C TRP A 71 -21.03 1.80 -11.99
N HIS A 72 -19.71 1.99 -12.02
CA HIS A 72 -18.77 1.09 -12.65
C HIS A 72 -18.11 0.24 -11.57
N THR A 73 -18.24 -1.09 -11.63
CA THR A 73 -17.85 -1.99 -10.54
C THR A 73 -16.93 -3.10 -11.00
N GLY A 74 -16.00 -3.51 -10.15
CA GLY A 74 -15.03 -4.52 -10.54
C GLY A 74 -14.47 -5.33 -9.39
N VAL A 75 -13.66 -6.30 -9.79
CA VAL A 75 -12.86 -7.15 -8.92
C VAL A 75 -11.41 -7.10 -9.36
N ALA A 76 -10.49 -7.18 -8.41
CA ALA A 76 -9.08 -7.22 -8.73
C ALA A 76 -8.31 -8.14 -7.78
N PHE A 77 -7.25 -8.73 -8.31
CA PHE A 77 -6.27 -9.51 -7.57
C PHE A 77 -4.94 -8.78 -7.57
N ASP A 78 -4.28 -8.73 -6.41
CA ASP A 78 -2.94 -8.16 -6.23
C ASP A 78 -1.99 -9.23 -5.70
N TYR A 79 -0.77 -9.25 -6.22
CA TYR A 79 0.36 -9.98 -5.69
C TYR A 79 1.56 -9.05 -5.54
N ARG A 80 2.26 -9.13 -4.41
CA ARG A 80 3.53 -8.43 -4.19
C ARG A 80 4.53 -9.35 -3.52
N ASN A 81 5.80 -9.18 -3.89
CA ASN A 81 6.94 -9.80 -3.24
C ASN A 81 8.00 -8.73 -2.95
N GLY A 82 8.67 -8.80 -1.81
CA GLY A 82 9.63 -7.79 -1.41
C GLY A 82 10.72 -8.32 -0.50
N ASP A 83 11.89 -7.69 -0.63
CA ASP A 83 13.08 -7.95 0.16
C ASP A 83 13.31 -6.80 1.14
N SER A 84 13.40 -7.12 2.42
CA SER A 84 13.63 -6.15 3.49
C SER A 84 15.06 -6.22 4.02
N ASN A 85 15.60 -5.04 4.32
CA ASN A 85 16.84 -4.89 5.06
C ASN A 85 16.54 -4.20 6.37
N TYR A 86 16.87 -4.87 7.47
CA TYR A 86 16.64 -4.41 8.83
C TYR A 86 17.94 -3.92 9.48
N LEU A 87 17.77 -3.18 10.57
CA LEU A 87 18.87 -2.70 11.38
C LEU A 87 19.87 -3.83 11.73
N LEU A 88 21.15 -3.48 11.83
CA LEU A 88 22.26 -4.41 12.15
C LEU A 88 22.49 -5.52 11.10
N GLY A 89 22.00 -5.34 9.87
CA GLY A 89 22.19 -6.29 8.78
C GLY A 89 21.20 -7.44 8.78
N GLY A 90 20.09 -7.31 9.50
CA GLY A 90 18.96 -8.22 9.38
C GLY A 90 18.34 -8.15 7.99
N LYS A 91 17.69 -9.23 7.58
CA LYS A 91 17.02 -9.38 6.29
C LYS A 91 15.63 -9.99 6.48
N GLY A 92 14.75 -9.79 5.52
CA GLY A 92 13.46 -10.45 5.48
C GLY A 92 12.89 -10.48 4.09
N ASP A 93 12.13 -11.54 3.84
CA ASP A 93 11.34 -11.74 2.64
C ASP A 93 9.87 -11.56 3.00
N ASN A 94 9.14 -10.78 2.22
CA ASN A 94 7.73 -10.54 2.46
C ASN A 94 6.91 -10.74 1.20
N GLN A 95 5.76 -11.36 1.36
CA GLN A 95 4.80 -11.62 0.30
C GLN A 95 3.43 -11.13 0.73
N MET A 96 2.64 -10.69 -0.24
CA MET A 96 1.26 -10.28 -0.04
C MET A 96 0.40 -10.69 -1.22
N TYR A 97 -0.77 -11.23 -0.94
CA TYR A 97 -1.83 -11.39 -1.93
C TYR A 97 -3.12 -10.80 -1.42
N SER A 98 -3.87 -10.21 -2.31
CA SER A 98 -5.20 -9.69 -1.98
C SER A 98 -6.20 -9.88 -3.11
N LEU A 99 -7.44 -10.01 -2.70
CA LEU A 99 -8.61 -9.93 -3.56
C LEU A 99 -9.42 -8.70 -3.13
N GLY A 100 -9.82 -7.89 -4.08
CA GLY A 100 -10.60 -6.69 -3.82
C GLY A 100 -11.80 -6.56 -4.74
N VAL A 101 -12.80 -5.85 -4.23
CA VAL A 101 -13.93 -5.36 -4.99
C VAL A 101 -13.91 -3.84 -4.95
N TYR A 102 -14.34 -3.21 -6.02
CA TYR A 102 -14.38 -1.76 -6.09
C TYR A 102 -15.57 -1.25 -6.89
N GLY A 103 -15.88 0.01 -6.68
CA GLY A 103 -16.88 0.73 -7.46
C GLY A 103 -16.47 2.18 -7.62
N VAL A 104 -16.77 2.71 -8.79
CA VAL A 104 -16.62 4.14 -9.14
C VAL A 104 -17.97 4.65 -9.59
N LYS A 105 -18.36 5.79 -9.12
CA LYS A 105 -19.54 6.51 -9.59
C LYS A 105 -19.13 7.89 -10.03
N ASN A 106 -19.36 8.17 -11.30
CA ASN A 106 -19.22 9.50 -11.88
C ASN A 106 -20.58 10.23 -11.79
N PHE A 107 -20.53 11.53 -11.51
CA PHE A 107 -21.70 12.40 -11.38
C PHE A 107 -21.71 13.42 -12.53
N ASP A 108 -22.88 13.91 -12.90
CA ASP A 108 -23.06 14.87 -14.01
C ASP A 108 -22.31 16.20 -13.85
N ASN A 109 -21.79 16.48 -12.65
CA ASN A 109 -21.07 17.72 -12.32
C ASN A 109 -19.53 17.53 -12.27
N ASP A 110 -18.99 16.54 -12.98
CA ASP A 110 -17.57 16.18 -13.03
C ASP A 110 -16.97 15.76 -11.67
N ALA A 111 -17.80 15.44 -10.71
CA ALA A 111 -17.38 14.79 -9.48
C ALA A 111 -17.41 13.27 -9.63
N TYR A 112 -16.60 12.60 -8.84
CA TYR A 112 -16.65 11.14 -8.72
C TYR A 112 -16.54 10.70 -7.26
N PHE A 113 -17.09 9.54 -6.98
CA PHE A 113 -16.88 8.83 -5.74
C PHE A 113 -16.39 7.43 -6.03
N ARG A 114 -15.34 7.01 -5.31
CA ARG A 114 -14.74 5.68 -5.42
C ARG A 114 -14.74 5.00 -4.08
N VAL A 115 -15.01 3.70 -4.09
CA VAL A 115 -14.88 2.83 -2.91
C VAL A 115 -14.18 1.54 -3.32
N ALA A 116 -13.30 1.03 -2.45
CA ALA A 116 -12.65 -0.26 -2.64
C ALA A 116 -12.52 -0.98 -1.31
N ALA A 117 -12.85 -2.26 -1.29
CA ALA A 117 -12.64 -3.14 -0.15
C ALA A 117 -11.72 -4.29 -0.57
N LYS A 118 -10.73 -4.59 0.26
CA LYS A 118 -9.76 -5.67 0.00
C LYS A 118 -9.64 -6.60 1.21
N VAL A 119 -9.49 -7.87 0.91
CA VAL A 119 -9.07 -8.89 1.87
C VAL A 119 -7.82 -9.57 1.35
N GLY A 120 -6.90 -9.91 2.24
CA GLY A 120 -5.65 -10.49 1.79
C GLY A 120 -4.87 -11.17 2.90
N ARG A 121 -3.66 -11.52 2.57
CA ARG A 121 -2.72 -12.17 3.47
C ARG A 121 -1.34 -11.57 3.26
N VAL A 122 -0.69 -11.23 4.34
CA VAL A 122 0.72 -10.85 4.40
C VAL A 122 1.52 -11.98 5.02
N GLU A 123 2.64 -12.31 4.41
CA GLU A 123 3.60 -13.31 4.88
C GLU A 123 4.94 -12.61 5.05
N ASN A 124 5.64 -12.91 6.13
CA ASN A 124 6.94 -12.33 6.42
C ASN A 124 7.85 -13.38 7.04
N GLU A 125 9.01 -13.58 6.45
CA GLU A 125 10.11 -14.37 6.99
C GLU A 125 11.27 -13.44 7.26
N TYR A 126 11.92 -13.53 8.42
CA TYR A 126 12.97 -12.60 8.79
C TYR A 126 14.09 -13.21 9.60
N ASP A 127 15.29 -12.70 9.37
CA ASP A 127 16.48 -12.88 10.15
C ASP A 127 16.91 -11.55 10.77
N VAL A 128 16.90 -11.42 12.08
CA VAL A 128 17.29 -10.19 12.76
C VAL A 128 18.33 -10.47 13.86
N TYR A 129 19.07 -9.43 14.24
CA TYR A 129 20.18 -9.57 15.19
C TYR A 129 19.92 -8.73 16.44
N ASN A 130 20.50 -9.17 17.57
CA ASN A 130 20.58 -8.35 18.77
C ASN A 130 21.60 -7.20 18.58
N GLU A 131 21.63 -6.22 19.52
CA GLU A 131 22.43 -5.00 19.40
C GLU A 131 23.94 -5.25 19.22
N ILE A 132 24.46 -6.32 19.76
CA ILE A 132 25.88 -6.69 19.64
C ILE A 132 26.14 -7.73 18.52
N ARG A 133 25.12 -8.05 17.73
CA ARG A 133 25.15 -9.06 16.64
C ARG A 133 25.63 -10.44 17.05
N SER A 134 25.57 -10.76 18.33
CA SER A 134 25.96 -12.08 18.85
C SER A 134 24.85 -13.14 18.75
N LEU A 135 23.59 -12.69 18.56
CA LEU A 135 22.44 -13.57 18.49
C LEU A 135 21.63 -13.25 17.23
N LYS A 136 21.44 -14.26 16.40
CA LYS A 136 20.52 -14.24 15.25
C LYS A 136 19.19 -14.83 15.70
N LEU A 137 18.10 -14.12 15.39
CA LEU A 137 16.74 -14.59 15.59
C LEU A 137 16.07 -14.73 14.23
N HIS A 138 15.60 -15.93 13.96
CA HIS A 138 14.80 -16.26 12.79
C HIS A 138 13.33 -16.38 13.17
N GLY A 139 12.44 -15.80 12.39
CA GLY A 139 11.00 -15.90 12.58
C GLY A 139 10.25 -15.81 11.28
N ASP A 140 9.12 -16.49 11.23
CA ASP A 140 8.18 -16.43 10.13
C ASP A 140 6.75 -16.34 10.64
N TYR A 141 5.91 -15.61 9.93
CA TYR A 141 4.49 -15.53 10.24
C TYR A 141 3.65 -15.18 9.01
N LYS A 142 2.37 -15.50 9.11
CA LYS A 142 1.36 -15.19 8.11
C LYS A 142 0.14 -14.61 8.81
N ALA A 143 -0.31 -13.44 8.38
CA ALA A 143 -1.46 -12.76 8.96
C ALA A 143 -2.47 -12.37 7.88
N ASN A 144 -3.77 -12.47 8.21
CA ASN A 144 -4.82 -11.98 7.35
C ASN A 144 -4.87 -10.44 7.43
N ALA A 145 -5.25 -9.82 6.33
CA ALA A 145 -5.31 -8.38 6.23
C ALA A 145 -6.63 -7.94 5.56
N TYR A 146 -7.13 -6.78 5.98
CA TYR A 146 -8.42 -6.23 5.56
C TYR A 146 -8.26 -4.73 5.32
N GLY A 147 -9.07 -4.17 4.45
CA GLY A 147 -9.06 -2.74 4.25
C GLY A 147 -10.24 -2.21 3.46
N LEU A 148 -10.48 -0.92 3.67
CA LEU A 148 -11.50 -0.14 2.98
C LEU A 148 -10.92 1.22 2.63
N THR A 149 -11.07 1.63 1.37
CA THR A 149 -10.67 2.94 0.88
C THR A 149 -11.88 3.64 0.26
N MET A 150 -12.04 4.92 0.55
CA MET A 150 -13.03 5.79 -0.06
C MET A 150 -12.31 7.03 -0.58
N GLU A 151 -12.64 7.46 -1.79
CA GLU A 151 -12.10 8.68 -2.39
C GLU A 151 -13.22 9.47 -3.05
N TYR A 152 -13.17 10.77 -2.88
CA TYR A 152 -14.01 11.73 -3.59
C TYR A 152 -13.12 12.75 -4.29
N GLY A 153 -13.46 13.07 -5.51
CA GLY A 153 -12.81 14.13 -6.28
C GLY A 153 -13.78 14.88 -7.18
N LYS A 154 -13.39 16.06 -7.58
CA LYS A 154 -14.14 16.84 -8.56
C LYS A 154 -13.19 17.49 -9.55
N THR A 155 -13.43 17.26 -10.82
CA THR A 155 -12.59 17.80 -11.90
C THR A 155 -13.11 19.16 -12.34
N PHE A 156 -12.19 20.09 -12.49
CA PHE A 156 -12.39 21.43 -13.05
C PHE A 156 -11.45 21.59 -14.25
N GLY A 157 -11.88 22.30 -15.26
CA GLY A 157 -11.05 22.56 -16.45
C GLY A 157 -11.81 22.34 -17.73
N ASP A 158 -11.08 22.13 -18.80
CA ASP A 158 -11.60 21.96 -20.15
C ASP A 158 -11.00 20.75 -20.86
N GLU A 159 -11.06 20.71 -22.18
CA GLU A 159 -10.52 19.62 -22.99
C GLU A 159 -8.99 19.62 -23.06
N GLU A 160 -8.33 20.74 -22.73
CA GLU A 160 -6.86 20.85 -22.81
C GLU A 160 -6.18 20.65 -21.45
N ALA A 161 -6.77 21.19 -20.37
CA ALA A 161 -6.18 21.16 -19.04
C ALA A 161 -7.23 20.95 -17.96
N TYR A 162 -6.83 20.29 -16.87
CA TYR A 162 -7.72 20.01 -15.75
C TYR A 162 -7.03 20.13 -14.40
N PHE A 163 -7.85 20.33 -13.38
CA PHE A 163 -7.47 20.34 -11.97
C PHE A 163 -8.51 19.58 -11.15
N THR A 164 -8.08 18.58 -10.39
CA THR A 164 -8.95 17.69 -9.62
C THR A 164 -8.53 17.68 -8.16
N PRO A 165 -9.13 18.48 -7.27
CA PRO A 165 -9.00 18.27 -5.82
C PRO A 165 -9.58 16.91 -5.43
N LYS A 166 -8.88 16.23 -4.50
CA LYS A 166 -9.20 14.87 -4.05
C LYS A 166 -9.10 14.76 -2.53
N ALA A 167 -10.03 14.02 -1.96
CA ALA A 167 -10.00 13.60 -0.57
C ALA A 167 -10.14 12.08 -0.50
N GLN A 168 -9.30 11.43 0.29
CA GLN A 168 -9.31 9.98 0.45
C GLN A 168 -9.22 9.60 1.92
N LEU A 169 -9.97 8.57 2.31
CA LEU A 169 -9.88 7.92 3.61
C LEU A 169 -9.58 6.44 3.38
N THR A 170 -8.59 5.94 4.09
CA THR A 170 -8.17 4.54 4.01
C THR A 170 -8.09 3.96 5.40
N TRP A 171 -8.89 2.94 5.67
CA TRP A 171 -8.74 2.07 6.82
C TRP A 171 -8.08 0.76 6.39
N SER A 172 -7.10 0.31 7.16
CA SER A 172 -6.45 -0.98 6.92
C SER A 172 -6.09 -1.67 8.23
N GLN A 173 -6.14 -2.99 8.24
CA GLN A 173 -5.84 -3.82 9.40
C GLN A 173 -5.06 -5.06 8.97
N VAL A 174 -4.04 -5.39 9.76
CA VAL A 174 -3.36 -6.70 9.74
C VAL A 174 -3.70 -7.40 11.04
N GLY A 175 -4.20 -8.63 10.95
CA GLY A 175 -4.66 -9.40 12.10
C GLY A 175 -3.52 -9.80 13.04
N SER A 176 -3.87 -10.09 14.29
CA SER A 176 -2.95 -10.61 15.30
C SER A 176 -2.38 -11.96 14.90
N LYS A 177 -1.18 -12.26 15.38
CA LYS A 177 -0.53 -13.56 15.16
C LYS A 177 0.41 -13.93 16.29
N ASP A 178 0.21 -15.14 16.81
CA ASP A 178 1.15 -15.79 17.70
C ASP A 178 2.04 -16.73 16.87
N TYR A 179 3.36 -16.65 17.10
CA TYR A 179 4.32 -17.50 16.42
C TYR A 179 5.59 -17.69 17.27
N THR A 180 6.43 -18.63 16.88
CA THR A 180 7.71 -18.91 17.54
C THR A 180 8.85 -18.42 16.66
N ALA A 181 9.71 -17.58 17.20
CA ALA A 181 10.96 -17.21 16.60
C ALA A 181 12.12 -17.98 17.25
N ASN A 182 13.11 -18.38 16.45
CA ASN A 182 14.15 -19.31 16.84
C ASN A 182 15.53 -18.66 16.81
N THR A 183 16.34 -19.01 17.79
CA THR A 183 17.80 -18.81 17.77
C THR A 183 18.49 -20.16 17.66
N ALA A 184 19.82 -20.18 17.57
CA ALA A 184 20.59 -21.43 17.53
C ALA A 184 20.32 -22.33 18.76
N ASN A 185 20.02 -21.75 19.92
CA ASN A 185 19.96 -22.50 21.20
C ASN A 185 18.69 -22.24 22.03
N ALA A 186 17.77 -21.40 21.53
CA ALA A 186 16.57 -21.03 22.28
C ALA A 186 15.42 -20.66 21.36
N THR A 187 14.21 -20.74 21.88
CA THR A 187 12.98 -20.30 21.22
C THR A 187 12.40 -19.07 21.93
N MET A 188 11.74 -18.20 21.19
CA MET A 188 11.03 -17.05 21.71
C MET A 188 9.60 -17.07 21.16
N GLN A 189 8.62 -17.09 22.05
CA GLN A 189 7.23 -16.90 21.67
C GLN A 189 6.99 -15.41 21.39
N VAL A 190 6.38 -15.10 20.27
CA VAL A 190 5.99 -13.75 19.86
C VAL A 190 4.49 -13.71 19.77
N ALA A 191 3.85 -12.89 20.60
CA ALA A 191 2.44 -12.54 20.48
C ALA A 191 2.35 -11.13 19.87
N GLN A 192 2.01 -11.09 18.59
CA GLN A 192 1.86 -9.88 17.82
C GLN A 192 0.38 -9.48 17.82
N ASP A 193 0.08 -8.28 18.32
CA ASP A 193 -1.27 -7.76 18.32
C ASP A 193 -1.71 -7.40 16.89
N SER A 194 -3.01 -7.25 16.68
CA SER A 194 -3.52 -6.71 15.41
C SER A 194 -3.08 -5.25 15.25
N TYR A 195 -2.72 -4.86 14.04
CA TYR A 195 -2.38 -3.48 13.69
C TYR A 195 -3.49 -2.89 12.86
N SER A 196 -3.87 -1.67 13.18
CA SER A 196 -4.77 -0.88 12.35
C SER A 196 -4.12 0.44 11.95
N SER A 197 -4.45 0.89 10.76
CA SER A 197 -4.04 2.16 10.18
C SER A 197 -5.29 2.87 9.68
N PHE A 198 -5.38 4.17 9.94
CA PHE A 198 -6.44 5.03 9.42
C PHE A 198 -5.82 6.30 8.84
N VAL A 199 -5.72 6.35 7.52
CA VAL A 199 -5.08 7.44 6.79
C VAL A 199 -6.12 8.35 6.15
N GLY A 200 -6.04 9.64 6.44
CA GLY A 200 -6.69 10.71 5.68
C GLY A 200 -5.70 11.33 4.71
N ARG A 201 -6.13 11.56 3.47
CA ARG A 201 -5.31 12.13 2.40
C ARG A 201 -6.08 13.20 1.66
N LEU A 202 -5.49 14.39 1.56
CA LEU A 202 -6.06 15.55 0.86
C LEU A 202 -5.04 16.10 -0.13
N GLY A 203 -5.49 16.49 -1.28
CA GLY A 203 -4.59 17.08 -2.28
C GLY A 203 -5.29 17.32 -3.60
N PHE A 204 -4.50 17.39 -4.63
CA PHE A 204 -5.00 17.62 -5.98
C PHE A 204 -4.14 16.90 -7.02
N GLU A 205 -4.74 16.71 -8.18
CA GLU A 205 -4.09 16.34 -9.42
C GLU A 205 -4.37 17.41 -10.45
N ALA A 206 -3.34 17.82 -11.20
CA ALA A 206 -3.47 18.73 -12.33
C ALA A 206 -2.78 18.12 -13.55
N GLY A 207 -3.35 18.32 -14.71
CA GLY A 207 -2.82 17.72 -15.93
C GLY A 207 -3.25 18.41 -17.20
N VAL A 208 -2.64 17.94 -18.27
CA VAL A 208 -2.98 18.31 -19.64
C VAL A 208 -3.48 17.10 -20.40
N LYS A 209 -4.46 17.32 -21.24
CA LYS A 209 -5.08 16.30 -22.09
C LYS A 209 -4.65 16.51 -23.54
N SER A 210 -4.66 15.44 -24.30
CA SER A 210 -4.49 15.43 -25.75
C SER A 210 -5.44 14.41 -26.35
N GLU A 211 -5.55 14.37 -27.68
CA GLU A 211 -6.37 13.38 -28.39
C GLU A 211 -6.00 11.91 -28.08
N LYS A 212 -4.79 11.66 -27.58
CA LYS A 212 -4.24 10.32 -27.34
C LYS A 212 -3.85 10.06 -25.91
N GLY A 213 -4.39 10.80 -24.95
CA GLY A 213 -4.12 10.55 -23.55
C GLY A 213 -3.86 11.81 -22.72
N ARG A 214 -3.34 11.65 -21.53
CA ARG A 214 -3.10 12.75 -20.59
C ARG A 214 -1.77 12.61 -19.86
N LEU A 215 -1.22 13.75 -19.45
CA LEU A 215 -0.11 13.82 -18.48
C LEU A 215 -0.57 14.57 -17.25
N TYR A 216 -0.16 14.11 -16.07
CA TYR A 216 -0.58 14.72 -14.82
C TYR A 216 0.51 14.73 -13.75
N ALA A 217 0.36 15.68 -12.83
CA ALA A 217 1.09 15.75 -11.58
C ALA A 217 0.10 15.87 -10.41
N GLY A 218 0.39 15.18 -9.34
CA GLY A 218 -0.40 15.23 -8.11
C GLY A 218 0.45 15.59 -6.90
N LEU A 219 -0.13 16.35 -5.98
CA LEU A 219 0.45 16.71 -4.69
C LEU A 219 -0.58 16.51 -3.60
N PHE A 220 -0.20 15.77 -2.54
CA PHE A 220 -1.10 15.40 -1.46
C PHE A 220 -0.41 15.55 -0.11
N ALA A 221 -1.18 15.92 0.90
CA ALA A 221 -0.84 15.77 2.31
C ALA A 221 -1.60 14.57 2.87
N ALA A 222 -0.93 13.71 3.59
CA ALA A 222 -1.51 12.53 4.22
C ALA A 222 -1.21 12.52 5.71
N HIS A 223 -2.15 12.04 6.50
CA HIS A 223 -2.03 11.90 7.94
C HIS A 223 -2.52 10.52 8.39
N GLU A 224 -1.68 9.82 9.14
CA GLU A 224 -2.01 8.59 9.85
C GLU A 224 -2.55 8.96 11.23
N PHE A 225 -3.81 8.65 11.49
CA PHE A 225 -4.50 8.90 12.77
C PHE A 225 -4.35 7.77 13.78
N ASN A 226 -3.81 6.63 13.35
CA ASN A 226 -3.58 5.44 14.14
C ASN A 226 -2.20 4.87 13.74
N GLY A 227 -2.06 3.60 13.46
CA GLY A 227 -0.79 2.99 13.03
C GLY A 227 0.03 2.43 14.19
N ASP A 228 -0.60 2.28 15.35
CA ASP A 228 0.03 1.71 16.53
C ASP A 228 0.38 0.24 16.31
N ILE A 229 1.60 -0.12 16.67
CA ILE A 229 2.11 -1.49 16.60
C ILE A 229 2.50 -1.91 17.99
N SER A 230 1.97 -3.03 18.45
CA SER A 230 2.36 -3.64 19.71
C SER A 230 2.63 -5.15 19.58
N ALA A 231 3.58 -5.63 20.38
CA ALA A 231 3.89 -7.04 20.45
C ALA A 231 4.45 -7.40 21.84
N SER A 232 4.17 -8.62 22.26
CA SER A 232 4.72 -9.20 23.49
C SER A 232 5.64 -10.35 23.15
N TYR A 233 6.72 -10.50 23.91
CA TYR A 233 7.74 -11.51 23.73
C TYR A 233 7.91 -12.30 25.03
N PHE A 234 8.03 -13.63 24.91
CA PHE A 234 8.25 -14.53 26.02
C PHE A 234 9.54 -15.33 25.75
N ALA A 235 10.53 -15.21 26.62
CA ALA A 235 11.68 -16.12 26.65
C ALA A 235 11.34 -17.39 27.44
N ASN A 236 12.16 -18.43 27.33
CA ASN A 236 11.94 -19.75 27.97
C ASN A 236 11.84 -19.67 29.49
N ASP A 237 12.26 -18.62 30.13
CA ASP A 237 12.32 -18.41 31.59
C ASP A 237 11.22 -17.51 32.15
N GLY A 238 10.23 -17.16 31.32
CA GLY A 238 8.96 -16.58 31.77
C GLY A 238 8.88 -15.04 31.81
N ASP A 239 9.95 -14.32 31.54
CA ASP A 239 9.90 -12.87 31.46
C ASP A 239 9.17 -12.38 30.21
N ARG A 240 8.00 -11.77 30.42
CA ARG A 240 7.23 -11.12 29.37
C ARG A 240 7.75 -9.71 29.14
N LYS A 241 8.17 -9.41 27.93
CA LYS A 241 8.50 -8.05 27.49
C LYS A 241 7.47 -7.58 26.48
N HIS A 242 6.94 -6.39 26.72
CA HIS A 242 6.02 -5.72 25.82
C HIS A 242 6.74 -4.57 25.11
N THR A 243 6.42 -4.35 23.84
CA THR A 243 6.86 -3.17 23.08
C THR A 243 5.71 -2.60 22.31
N SER A 244 5.61 -1.29 22.29
CA SER A 244 4.64 -0.55 21.49
C SER A 244 5.30 0.59 20.74
N PHE A 245 4.69 0.97 19.65
CA PHE A 245 5.10 2.10 18.84
C PHE A 245 3.84 2.87 18.41
N ASN A 246 3.86 4.18 18.60
CA ASN A 246 2.83 5.08 18.08
C ASN A 246 3.20 5.41 16.62
N GLY A 247 2.31 5.10 15.70
CA GLY A 247 2.48 5.26 14.26
C GLY A 247 1.87 6.53 13.68
N GLU A 248 1.33 7.43 14.52
CA GLU A 248 0.80 8.72 14.05
C GLU A 248 1.89 9.53 13.33
N GLU A 249 1.61 9.95 12.11
CA GLU A 249 2.54 10.74 11.31
C GLU A 249 1.82 11.56 10.23
N THR A 250 2.50 12.61 9.76
CA THR A 250 2.05 13.41 8.60
C THR A 250 3.16 13.44 7.56
N TRP A 251 2.80 13.21 6.31
CA TRP A 251 3.74 13.27 5.20
C TRP A 251 3.13 13.94 3.97
N MET A 252 3.99 14.24 3.01
CA MET A 252 3.59 14.75 1.69
C MET A 252 3.86 13.68 0.65
N GLU A 253 3.00 13.61 -0.37
CA GLU A 253 3.14 12.71 -1.50
C GLU A 253 3.16 13.50 -2.79
N MET A 254 4.06 13.13 -3.69
CA MET A 254 4.09 13.63 -5.07
C MET A 254 3.91 12.46 -6.03
N LYS A 255 3.09 12.68 -7.05
CA LYS A 255 2.82 11.71 -8.11
C LYS A 255 2.98 12.39 -9.46
N LEU A 256 3.61 11.72 -10.42
CA LEU A 256 3.67 12.11 -11.83
C LEU A 256 3.22 10.91 -12.65
N GLY A 257 2.41 11.13 -13.66
CA GLY A 257 1.95 10.02 -14.48
C GLY A 257 1.30 10.45 -15.77
N GLY A 258 0.84 9.49 -16.52
CA GLY A 258 0.15 9.70 -17.77
C GLY A 258 -0.54 8.46 -18.29
N THR A 259 -1.41 8.68 -19.26
CA THR A 259 -2.09 7.64 -20.02
C THR A 259 -1.85 7.87 -21.50
N TYR A 260 -1.92 6.81 -22.26
CA TYR A 260 -1.82 6.84 -23.72
C TYR A 260 -2.82 5.88 -24.33
N ASP A 261 -3.71 6.39 -25.16
CA ASP A 261 -4.73 5.63 -25.86
C ASP A 261 -4.11 5.05 -27.15
N PHE A 262 -3.69 3.79 -27.03
CA PHE A 262 -3.06 3.07 -28.14
C PHE A 262 -4.07 2.75 -29.27
N SER A 263 -5.30 2.47 -28.86
CA SER A 263 -6.47 2.34 -29.74
C SER A 263 -7.72 2.74 -28.96
N ASN A 264 -8.88 2.71 -29.59
CA ASN A 264 -10.17 3.00 -28.93
C ASN A 264 -10.48 2.03 -27.78
N ASN A 265 -9.89 0.85 -27.79
CA ASN A 265 -10.15 -0.22 -26.83
C ASN A 265 -8.91 -0.61 -26.02
N ALA A 266 -7.78 0.09 -26.16
CA ALA A 266 -6.55 -0.24 -25.46
C ALA A 266 -5.85 1.03 -24.94
N HIS A 267 -5.66 1.08 -23.61
CA HIS A 267 -5.11 2.21 -22.90
C HIS A 267 -3.88 1.79 -22.09
N LEU A 268 -2.78 2.50 -22.28
CA LEU A 268 -1.58 2.36 -21.48
C LEU A 268 -1.59 3.42 -20.38
N TYR A 269 -1.06 3.09 -19.22
CA TYR A 269 -0.86 4.04 -18.14
C TYR A 269 0.42 3.76 -17.37
N ALA A 270 1.06 4.82 -16.90
CA ALA A 270 2.21 4.72 -16.02
C ALA A 270 2.25 5.90 -15.06
N ASP A 271 2.74 5.65 -13.85
CA ASP A 271 3.00 6.70 -12.87
C ASP A 271 4.19 6.37 -11.97
N ILE A 272 4.80 7.43 -11.46
CA ILE A 272 5.81 7.37 -10.41
C ILE A 272 5.35 8.21 -9.22
N ALA A 273 5.53 7.71 -8.01
CA ALA A 273 5.20 8.40 -6.78
C ALA A 273 6.35 8.37 -5.77
N LYS A 274 6.40 9.40 -4.90
CA LYS A 274 7.37 9.54 -3.83
C LYS A 274 6.74 10.27 -2.65
N ASP A 275 7.14 9.87 -1.43
CA ASP A 275 6.76 10.51 -0.18
C ASP A 275 7.90 11.35 0.40
N PHE A 276 7.55 12.32 1.24
CA PHE A 276 8.47 13.24 1.90
C PHE A 276 8.02 13.50 3.35
N ASN A 277 8.98 13.66 4.26
CA ASN A 277 8.77 14.05 5.65
C ASN A 277 8.02 13.04 6.54
N GLY A 278 7.91 11.78 6.13
CA GLY A 278 7.38 10.71 6.98
C GLY A 278 8.48 9.95 7.73
N ASN A 279 8.15 9.37 8.87
CA ASN A 279 8.99 8.34 9.51
C ASN A 279 9.00 7.07 8.66
N PHE A 280 7.94 6.87 7.91
CA PHE A 280 7.80 5.83 6.92
C PHE A 280 7.55 6.46 5.55
N GLU A 281 8.52 6.31 4.65
CA GLU A 281 8.48 6.95 3.34
C GLU A 281 8.53 5.93 2.22
N ARG A 282 7.70 6.14 1.24
CA ARG A 282 7.86 5.57 -0.10
C ARG A 282 8.94 6.37 -0.83
N LYS A 283 10.13 5.81 -0.93
CA LYS A 283 11.27 6.47 -1.63
C LYS A 283 10.99 6.63 -3.11
N TRP A 284 10.35 5.63 -3.70
CA TRP A 284 9.77 5.66 -5.04
C TRP A 284 8.80 4.47 -5.21
N LYS A 285 7.82 4.66 -6.06
CA LYS A 285 6.91 3.62 -6.56
C LYS A 285 6.66 3.88 -8.02
N LEU A 286 6.84 2.88 -8.87
CA LEU A 286 6.53 2.90 -10.28
C LEU A 286 5.38 1.93 -10.55
N ASN A 287 4.40 2.39 -11.29
CA ASN A 287 3.32 1.58 -11.82
C ASN A 287 3.32 1.70 -13.34
N ALA A 288 3.08 0.60 -14.05
CA ALA A 288 2.84 0.59 -15.48
C ALA A 288 1.80 -0.48 -15.81
N GLY A 289 0.82 -0.16 -16.61
CA GLY A 289 -0.26 -1.08 -16.92
C GLY A 289 -0.94 -0.81 -18.25
N ILE A 290 -1.82 -1.73 -18.57
CA ILE A 290 -2.65 -1.71 -19.77
C ILE A 290 -4.09 -2.05 -19.39
N ARG A 291 -5.03 -1.39 -20.05
CA ARG A 291 -6.46 -1.71 -20.02
C ARG A 291 -6.95 -2.06 -21.41
N PHE A 292 -7.79 -3.07 -21.49
CA PHE A 292 -8.53 -3.45 -22.69
C PHE A 292 -10.03 -3.37 -22.39
N GLU A 293 -10.77 -2.75 -23.29
CA GLU A 293 -12.23 -2.61 -23.28
C GLU A 293 -12.88 -3.44 -24.39
N PHE A 294 -14.12 -3.93 -24.14
CA PHE A 294 -14.85 -4.79 -25.09
C PHE A 294 -16.37 -4.77 -24.88
#